data_567ddbd6de900b022b1e19dc82fca777
#
_entry.id   567ddbd6de900b022b1e19dc82fca777
#
_cell.length_a   1.000
_cell.length_b   1.000
_cell.length_c   1.000
_cell.angle_alpha   90.00
_cell.angle_beta   90.00
_cell.angle_gamma   90.00
#
_symmetry.space_group_name_H-M   'P 1'
#
loop_
_entity.id
_entity.type
_entity.pdbx_description
1 polymer ?
#
loop_
_entity_poly.entity_id
_entity_poly.type
_entity_poly.pdbx_seq_one_letter_code
_entity_poly.pdbx_strand_id
1 'polypeptide(L)'
;MKNEIKKFFKGDIEDDLETLKKYSHDASIFEVQPKLVIFPKDAEDVKNLVKWVNQKKSDFKNSPKSDFYSLSITARSAGTDMSGGPLNESIIMDFTKHMNKLIEFNHPALQAPLLDKEGVGGGAFITVQPGMFYRDFEKIVSEKGLMMPSYPASKGICAMGGIVANNSGGEKTLKYGKTEDYIQSMKVVFTDGNEYEIKPLSKTELEIKIKQNNFEGNIYKKIWNLIENNREKINKAKPNVSKNSAGYYIWNVWDQQIFNLNKLLVGSQGTLGIVTEVTFKLVPIPKESKLAIIYLDGVKKISDLTAELLKFSPESLEVYDDKTLQLAIKFFPSFLKNRGFWGGFRFICGFWPDLFMLIRNGFPKLVVLAEFASDDKEEIYKKIEDLSKMLKTKKLSYRVATSSADAEKYWKIRRESFNLLRNHVKGKRTMPFIDDVIVRPEYLSEFLPKLEEILSKYPELEHTIAGHAGDGNFHIIPLVKTDNLQLSQTVIKVADQVYNLVLKYKGSITAEHNDGIIRTPYLEKMFGVEICRLFTEVKNIFDPQNIFNPGKKTAGDFASIRKYIIKPN
;
A
#
# COMPACT_ATOMS: atom_id res chain seq x y z
N MET A 1 23.86 22.86 -8.61
CA MET A 1 22.69 22.00 -8.91
C MET A 1 21.47 22.86 -9.28
N LYS A 2 20.84 23.60 -8.33
CA LYS A 2 19.62 24.42 -8.59
C LYS A 2 19.74 25.32 -9.81
N ASN A 3 20.81 26.10 -9.94
CA ASN A 3 21.02 27.03 -11.07
C ASN A 3 21.21 26.33 -12.42
N GLU A 4 21.71 25.10 -12.46
CA GLU A 4 21.81 24.32 -13.69
C GLU A 4 20.42 23.80 -14.11
N ILE A 5 19.64 23.25 -13.16
CA ILE A 5 18.31 22.74 -13.41
C ILE A 5 17.35 23.84 -13.86
N LYS A 6 17.44 25.05 -13.28
CA LYS A 6 16.62 26.22 -13.69
C LYS A 6 16.74 26.59 -15.17
N LYS A 7 17.78 26.17 -15.87
CA LYS A 7 17.97 26.51 -17.30
C LYS A 7 17.02 25.75 -18.23
N PHE A 8 16.49 24.61 -17.81
CA PHE A 8 15.65 23.75 -18.65
C PHE A 8 14.37 23.26 -17.98
N PHE A 9 14.21 23.47 -16.67
CA PHE A 9 13.07 23.02 -15.87
C PHE A 9 12.09 24.18 -15.66
N LYS A 10 10.84 24.00 -16.05
CA LYS A 10 9.78 25.03 -16.00
C LYS A 10 9.06 25.08 -14.65
N GLY A 11 9.14 23.99 -13.91
CA GLY A 11 8.49 23.84 -12.61
C GLY A 11 9.22 24.57 -11.48
N ASP A 12 8.76 24.39 -10.26
CA ASP A 12 9.35 25.02 -9.09
C ASP A 12 10.53 24.20 -8.55
N ILE A 13 11.52 24.88 -8.00
CA ILE A 13 12.74 24.28 -7.43
C ILE A 13 13.01 24.93 -6.08
N GLU A 14 12.93 24.16 -5.01
CA GLU A 14 13.05 24.62 -3.65
C GLU A 14 14.24 23.97 -2.92
N ASP A 15 15.01 24.77 -2.20
CA ASP A 15 16.16 24.33 -1.39
C ASP A 15 16.22 25.06 -0.03
N ASP A 16 15.15 25.76 0.33
CA ASP A 16 15.02 26.38 1.64
C ASP A 16 14.83 25.32 2.75
N LEU A 17 15.29 25.64 3.96
CA LEU A 17 15.30 24.71 5.09
C LEU A 17 13.92 24.22 5.50
N GLU A 18 12.89 25.05 5.39
CA GLU A 18 11.52 24.69 5.75
C GLU A 18 10.98 23.63 4.79
N THR A 19 11.12 23.84 3.50
CA THR A 19 10.72 22.86 2.47
C THR A 19 11.53 21.57 2.61
N LEU A 20 12.87 21.64 2.74
CA LEU A 20 13.70 20.45 2.91
C LEU A 20 13.29 19.65 4.15
N LYS A 21 13.01 20.30 5.28
CA LYS A 21 12.52 19.66 6.50
C LYS A 21 11.14 19.03 6.32
N LYS A 22 10.21 19.68 5.62
CA LYS A 22 8.89 19.12 5.28
C LYS A 22 9.02 17.83 4.49
N TYR A 23 9.94 17.78 3.53
CA TYR A 23 10.14 16.61 2.66
C TYR A 23 11.12 15.57 3.21
N SER A 24 11.71 15.81 4.38
CA SER A 24 12.57 14.82 5.07
C SER A 24 11.78 13.68 5.72
N HIS A 25 10.46 13.78 5.80
CA HIS A 25 9.58 12.83 6.46
C HIS A 25 8.51 12.26 5.50
N ASP A 26 8.05 11.06 5.83
CA ASP A 26 6.81 10.44 5.35
C ASP A 26 6.00 9.95 6.57
N ALA A 27 5.19 8.90 6.44
CA ALA A 27 4.48 8.31 7.59
C ALA A 27 5.30 7.21 8.29
N SER A 28 6.55 6.97 7.89
CA SER A 28 7.45 5.98 8.48
C SER A 28 8.17 6.49 9.73
N ILE A 29 9.14 5.70 10.17
CA ILE A 29 10.01 5.99 11.31
C ILE A 29 11.28 6.77 10.93
N PHE A 30 11.41 7.18 9.68
CA PHE A 30 12.63 7.74 9.14
C PHE A 30 12.58 9.26 8.92
N GLU A 31 13.77 9.87 9.03
CA GLU A 31 14.03 11.24 8.63
C GLU A 31 15.24 11.25 7.69
N VAL A 32 15.02 11.66 6.44
CA VAL A 32 16.06 11.72 5.40
C VAL A 32 15.96 13.07 4.71
N GLN A 33 16.87 13.98 5.04
CA GLN A 33 16.84 15.33 4.48
C GLN A 33 17.32 15.34 3.02
N PRO A 34 16.48 15.77 2.05
CA PRO A 34 16.90 15.90 0.67
C PRO A 34 17.79 17.12 0.46
N LYS A 35 18.57 17.12 -0.64
CA LYS A 35 19.33 18.31 -1.09
C LYS A 35 18.44 19.30 -1.87
N LEU A 36 17.40 18.82 -2.52
CA LEU A 36 16.54 19.61 -3.39
C LEU A 36 15.14 18.99 -3.50
N VAL A 37 14.12 19.84 -3.51
CA VAL A 37 12.75 19.47 -3.83
C VAL A 37 12.31 20.18 -5.10
N ILE A 38 11.74 19.45 -6.04
CA ILE A 38 11.30 19.97 -7.34
C ILE A 38 9.86 19.57 -7.64
N PHE A 39 9.15 20.42 -8.36
CA PHE A 39 7.74 20.27 -8.70
C PHE A 39 7.56 20.38 -10.21
N PRO A 40 7.57 19.26 -10.97
CA PRO A 40 7.46 19.31 -12.42
C PRO A 40 6.09 19.82 -12.86
N LYS A 41 6.05 20.65 -13.91
CA LYS A 41 4.80 21.13 -14.53
C LYS A 41 4.20 20.14 -15.51
N ASP A 42 5.06 19.40 -16.19
CA ASP A 42 4.67 18.46 -17.25
C ASP A 42 5.70 17.33 -17.41
N ALA A 43 5.41 16.40 -18.30
CA ALA A 43 6.31 15.28 -18.59
C ALA A 43 7.66 15.73 -19.20
N GLU A 44 7.71 16.88 -19.87
CA GLU A 44 8.97 17.42 -20.41
C GLU A 44 9.94 17.81 -19.30
N ASP A 45 9.45 18.39 -18.21
CA ASP A 45 10.27 18.66 -17.03
C ASP A 45 10.88 17.38 -16.46
N VAL A 46 10.06 16.31 -16.37
CA VAL A 46 10.53 14.99 -15.90
C VAL A 46 11.59 14.43 -16.83
N LYS A 47 11.35 14.41 -18.14
CA LYS A 47 12.28 13.93 -19.17
C LYS A 47 13.61 14.66 -19.14
N ASN A 48 13.56 15.98 -19.10
CA ASN A 48 14.74 16.82 -19.10
C ASN A 48 15.58 16.64 -17.83
N LEU A 49 14.92 16.51 -16.66
CA LEU A 49 15.66 16.25 -15.42
C LEU A 49 16.31 14.87 -15.44
N VAL A 50 15.61 13.84 -15.90
CA VAL A 50 16.16 12.47 -15.98
C VAL A 50 17.39 12.46 -16.90
N LYS A 51 17.32 13.09 -18.08
CA LYS A 51 18.46 13.23 -18.99
C LYS A 51 19.64 13.94 -18.33
N TRP A 52 19.37 15.04 -17.64
CA TRP A 52 20.41 15.81 -16.97
C TRP A 52 21.07 15.00 -15.82
N VAL A 53 20.28 14.32 -14.98
CA VAL A 53 20.81 13.47 -13.88
C VAL A 53 21.63 12.32 -14.44
N ASN A 54 21.13 11.65 -15.49
CA ASN A 54 21.82 10.54 -16.13
C ASN A 54 23.18 10.96 -16.72
N GLN A 55 23.21 12.11 -17.42
CA GLN A 55 24.45 12.70 -17.98
C GLN A 55 25.44 13.06 -16.87
N LYS A 56 24.99 13.80 -15.84
CA LYS A 56 25.86 14.21 -14.73
C LYS A 56 26.46 13.01 -14.00
N LYS A 57 25.66 12.00 -13.74
CA LYS A 57 26.14 10.78 -13.07
C LYS A 57 27.16 10.01 -13.92
N SER A 58 26.97 10.00 -15.24
CA SER A 58 27.95 9.43 -16.18
C SER A 58 29.26 10.20 -16.18
N ASP A 59 29.20 11.56 -16.27
CA ASP A 59 30.38 12.42 -16.30
C ASP A 59 31.24 12.30 -15.03
N PHE A 60 30.60 12.09 -13.88
CA PHE A 60 31.26 12.00 -12.58
C PHE A 60 31.40 10.57 -12.01
N LYS A 61 31.19 9.54 -12.82
CA LYS A 61 31.25 8.13 -12.41
C LYS A 61 32.56 7.75 -11.70
N ASN A 62 33.67 8.32 -12.10
CA ASN A 62 35.02 8.08 -11.53
C ASN A 62 35.40 9.11 -10.46
N SER A 63 34.47 9.93 -9.98
CA SER A 63 34.75 11.00 -9.01
C SER A 63 33.88 10.83 -7.74
N PRO A 64 34.21 9.86 -6.85
CA PRO A 64 33.34 9.54 -5.67
C PRO A 64 33.17 10.71 -4.69
N LYS A 65 34.06 11.69 -4.71
CA LYS A 65 33.97 12.91 -3.88
C LYS A 65 33.07 13.98 -4.47
N SER A 66 32.61 13.82 -5.71
CA SER A 66 31.69 14.78 -6.35
C SER A 66 30.28 14.61 -5.79
N ASP A 67 29.59 15.72 -5.55
CA ASP A 67 28.15 15.71 -5.20
C ASP A 67 27.27 15.02 -6.26
N PHE A 68 27.73 14.97 -7.52
CA PHE A 68 27.03 14.32 -8.62
C PHE A 68 27.21 12.80 -8.64
N TYR A 69 28.18 12.22 -7.94
CA TYR A 69 28.35 10.78 -7.85
C TYR A 69 27.15 10.09 -7.21
N SER A 70 26.59 10.68 -6.14
CA SER A 70 25.43 10.18 -5.41
C SER A 70 24.10 10.74 -5.92
N LEU A 71 24.10 11.46 -7.06
CA LEU A 71 22.90 12.11 -7.59
C LEU A 71 21.83 11.10 -7.97
N SER A 72 20.61 11.35 -7.53
CA SER A 72 19.45 10.48 -7.79
C SER A 72 18.14 11.25 -7.70
N ILE A 73 17.07 10.68 -8.25
CA ILE A 73 15.72 11.23 -8.22
C ILE A 73 14.82 10.25 -7.49
N THR A 74 14.04 10.74 -6.55
CA THR A 74 12.96 9.98 -5.93
C THR A 74 11.64 10.66 -6.25
N ALA A 75 10.80 9.98 -7.02
CA ALA A 75 9.42 10.40 -7.27
C ALA A 75 8.60 10.31 -5.98
N ARG A 76 7.83 11.35 -5.69
CA ARG A 76 6.97 11.44 -4.50
C ARG A 76 5.61 11.99 -4.89
N SER A 77 4.56 11.34 -4.41
CA SER A 77 3.20 11.89 -4.40
C SER A 77 2.90 12.49 -3.02
N ALA A 78 1.84 12.09 -2.33
CA ALA A 78 1.45 12.68 -1.04
C ALA A 78 2.36 12.34 0.16
N GLY A 79 3.31 11.42 0.02
CA GLY A 79 4.24 11.06 1.09
C GLY A 79 3.59 10.34 2.27
N THR A 80 2.53 9.56 2.02
CA THR A 80 1.79 8.80 3.04
C THR A 80 2.37 7.40 3.27
N ASP A 81 3.49 7.07 2.66
CA ASP A 81 4.17 5.79 2.78
C ASP A 81 4.68 5.55 4.20
N MET A 82 4.61 4.30 4.67
CA MET A 82 4.99 3.89 6.03
C MET A 82 6.31 3.11 6.07
N SER A 83 6.98 3.00 4.94
CA SER A 83 8.21 2.21 4.79
C SER A 83 9.49 3.03 4.56
N GLY A 84 9.37 4.34 4.32
CA GLY A 84 10.47 5.21 3.92
C GLY A 84 10.74 5.19 2.41
N GLY A 85 9.79 4.71 1.61
CA GLY A 85 9.90 4.61 0.15
C GLY A 85 10.20 5.94 -0.55
N PRO A 86 9.47 7.04 -0.28
CA PRO A 86 9.64 8.32 -0.95
C PRO A 86 10.72 9.24 -0.34
N LEU A 87 11.62 8.70 0.48
CA LEU A 87 12.68 9.47 1.15
C LEU A 87 14.04 9.26 0.49
N ASN A 88 14.79 10.34 0.30
CA ASN A 88 16.12 10.32 -0.31
C ASN A 88 16.95 11.54 0.10
N GLU A 89 18.29 11.40 0.13
CA GLU A 89 19.23 12.51 0.40
C GLU A 89 19.50 13.41 -0.81
N SER A 90 19.02 13.05 -2.02
CA SER A 90 19.32 13.78 -3.27
C SER A 90 18.12 14.65 -3.70
N ILE A 91 17.51 14.35 -4.84
CA ILE A 91 16.38 15.14 -5.39
C ILE A 91 15.07 14.41 -5.09
N ILE A 92 14.15 15.09 -4.42
CA ILE A 92 12.75 14.68 -4.32
C ILE A 92 11.95 15.39 -5.41
N MET A 93 11.20 14.62 -6.20
CA MET A 93 10.31 15.13 -7.25
C MET A 93 8.86 14.94 -6.83
N ASP A 94 8.19 16.02 -6.42
CA ASP A 94 6.79 15.99 -5.96
C ASP A 94 5.82 16.33 -7.09
N PHE A 95 4.85 15.44 -7.32
CA PHE A 95 3.85 15.57 -8.38
C PHE A 95 2.57 16.25 -7.94
N THR A 96 2.34 16.41 -6.63
CA THR A 96 1.04 16.88 -6.11
C THR A 96 0.74 18.34 -6.43
N LYS A 97 1.78 19.15 -6.67
CA LYS A 97 1.62 20.60 -6.89
C LYS A 97 1.07 20.94 -8.28
N HIS A 98 1.57 20.30 -9.35
CA HIS A 98 1.24 20.66 -10.72
C HIS A 98 0.73 19.52 -11.59
N MET A 99 1.22 18.28 -11.39
CA MET A 99 0.82 17.11 -12.16
C MET A 99 -0.25 16.28 -11.42
N ASN A 100 -1.41 16.90 -11.20
CA ASN A 100 -2.50 16.36 -10.36
C ASN A 100 -3.87 16.41 -11.07
N LYS A 101 -3.87 16.39 -12.40
CA LYS A 101 -5.08 16.58 -13.21
C LYS A 101 -5.69 15.24 -13.64
N LEU A 102 -7.01 15.27 -13.85
CA LEU A 102 -7.70 14.33 -14.72
C LEU A 102 -7.29 14.61 -16.18
N ILE A 103 -6.85 13.58 -16.91
CA ILE A 103 -6.47 13.68 -18.32
C ILE A 103 -7.64 13.25 -19.20
N GLU A 104 -8.23 12.07 -18.91
CA GLU A 104 -9.31 11.51 -19.71
C GLU A 104 -10.21 10.66 -18.85
N PHE A 105 -11.51 10.68 -19.14
CA PHE A 105 -12.48 9.76 -18.59
C PHE A 105 -13.26 9.11 -19.72
N ASN A 106 -12.98 7.84 -19.98
CA ASN A 106 -13.63 7.09 -21.03
C ASN A 106 -14.63 6.11 -20.44
N HIS A 107 -15.91 6.36 -20.70
CA HIS A 107 -17.01 5.52 -20.27
C HIS A 107 -17.75 4.99 -21.51
N PRO A 108 -17.53 3.74 -21.93
CA PRO A 108 -18.10 3.21 -23.17
C PRO A 108 -19.62 3.14 -23.20
N ALA A 109 -20.27 3.22 -22.07
CA ALA A 109 -21.69 2.95 -21.99
C ALA A 109 -22.49 3.94 -21.15
N LEU A 110 -22.68 5.13 -21.69
CA LEU A 110 -24.04 5.69 -21.64
C LEU A 110 -24.97 4.99 -22.68
N GLN A 111 -24.47 4.01 -23.44
CA GLN A 111 -25.17 3.41 -24.59
C GLN A 111 -25.26 1.88 -24.65
N ALA A 112 -24.67 1.13 -23.72
CA ALA A 112 -24.82 -0.34 -23.70
C ALA A 112 -24.80 -0.93 -22.29
N PRO A 113 -25.52 -2.04 -22.00
CA PRO A 113 -25.53 -2.67 -20.67
C PRO A 113 -24.16 -3.24 -20.31
N LEU A 114 -23.74 -3.00 -19.06
CA LEU A 114 -22.52 -3.49 -18.45
C LEU A 114 -22.58 -5.01 -18.16
N LEU A 115 -22.80 -5.85 -19.14
CA LEU A 115 -22.84 -7.29 -18.94
C LEU A 115 -21.93 -8.00 -19.92
N ASP A 116 -20.68 -8.24 -19.50
CA ASP A 116 -19.95 -9.41 -19.95
C ASP A 116 -19.25 -10.08 -18.77
N LYS A 117 -19.62 -11.35 -18.54
CA LYS A 117 -19.07 -12.24 -17.50
C LYS A 117 -17.60 -12.63 -17.74
N GLU A 118 -16.99 -12.20 -18.85
CA GLU A 118 -15.66 -12.62 -19.30
C GLU A 118 -14.62 -11.50 -19.39
N GLY A 119 -14.90 -10.30 -18.89
CA GLY A 119 -13.87 -9.26 -18.70
C GLY A 119 -13.25 -8.65 -19.98
N VAL A 120 -13.83 -8.87 -21.15
CA VAL A 120 -13.35 -8.34 -22.42
C VAL A 120 -14.50 -7.62 -23.14
N GLY A 121 -14.67 -6.34 -22.86
CA GLY A 121 -15.65 -5.51 -23.57
C GLY A 121 -16.13 -4.33 -22.74
N GLY A 122 -15.75 -3.11 -23.09
CA GLY A 122 -16.48 -1.90 -22.69
C GLY A 122 -16.36 -1.45 -21.23
N GLY A 123 -15.28 -1.75 -20.50
CA GLY A 123 -15.06 -1.24 -19.15
C GLY A 123 -14.86 0.28 -19.10
N ALA A 124 -15.26 0.93 -18.02
CA ALA A 124 -14.96 2.34 -17.78
C ALA A 124 -13.48 2.50 -17.40
N PHE A 125 -12.82 3.50 -17.99
CA PHE A 125 -11.42 3.82 -17.73
C PHE A 125 -11.26 5.29 -17.40
N ILE A 126 -10.29 5.60 -16.56
CA ILE A 126 -9.92 6.96 -16.19
C ILE A 126 -8.40 7.13 -16.20
N THR A 127 -7.92 8.14 -16.92
CA THR A 127 -6.50 8.49 -16.98
C THR A 127 -6.23 9.73 -16.15
N VAL A 128 -5.29 9.63 -15.25
CA VAL A 128 -4.94 10.71 -14.31
C VAL A 128 -3.42 10.89 -14.19
N GLN A 129 -3.02 12.07 -13.75
CA GLN A 129 -1.64 12.35 -13.36
C GLN A 129 -1.33 11.82 -11.95
N PRO A 130 -0.06 11.48 -11.65
CA PRO A 130 0.32 10.80 -10.40
C PRO A 130 0.11 11.62 -9.12
N GLY A 131 0.05 12.94 -9.22
CA GLY A 131 -0.19 13.83 -8.10
C GLY A 131 -1.67 14.01 -7.72
N MET A 132 -2.61 13.46 -8.48
CA MET A 132 -4.04 13.55 -8.17
C MET A 132 -4.35 12.84 -6.86
N PHE A 133 -5.00 13.53 -5.92
CA PHE A 133 -5.41 12.92 -4.66
C PHE A 133 -6.55 11.92 -4.87
N TYR A 134 -6.50 10.79 -4.16
CA TYR A 134 -7.55 9.76 -4.30
C TYR A 134 -8.95 10.29 -3.93
N ARG A 135 -9.07 11.16 -2.93
CA ARG A 135 -10.36 11.76 -2.53
C ARG A 135 -11.03 12.56 -3.67
N ASP A 136 -10.22 13.23 -4.50
CA ASP A 136 -10.71 14.02 -5.65
C ASP A 136 -11.06 13.08 -6.82
N PHE A 137 -10.25 12.06 -7.03
CA PHE A 137 -10.50 10.96 -7.95
C PHE A 137 -11.79 10.20 -7.57
N GLU A 138 -11.93 9.78 -6.30
CA GLU A 138 -13.10 9.05 -5.78
C GLU A 138 -14.40 9.84 -6.01
N LYS A 139 -14.37 11.15 -5.78
CA LYS A 139 -15.52 12.03 -6.04
C LYS A 139 -15.97 11.97 -7.51
N ILE A 140 -15.03 12.10 -8.45
CA ILE A 140 -15.33 12.09 -9.89
C ILE A 140 -15.94 10.76 -10.33
N VAL A 141 -15.36 9.63 -9.90
CA VAL A 141 -15.82 8.30 -10.35
C VAL A 141 -17.12 7.89 -9.65
N SER A 142 -17.30 8.26 -8.38
CA SER A 142 -18.52 7.91 -7.62
C SER A 142 -19.77 8.66 -8.14
N GLU A 143 -19.64 9.88 -8.65
CA GLU A 143 -20.71 10.61 -9.33
C GLU A 143 -21.23 9.87 -10.59
N LYS A 144 -20.45 8.92 -11.11
CA LYS A 144 -20.82 8.04 -12.24
C LYS A 144 -21.23 6.63 -11.79
N GLY A 145 -21.40 6.38 -10.49
CA GLY A 145 -21.70 5.07 -9.94
C GLY A 145 -20.55 4.06 -10.04
N LEU A 146 -19.31 4.56 -10.16
CA LEU A 146 -18.10 3.75 -10.35
C LEU A 146 -17.12 3.93 -9.20
N MET A 147 -16.22 2.95 -9.04
CA MET A 147 -15.11 3.02 -8.07
C MET A 147 -13.85 2.33 -8.61
N MET A 148 -12.70 2.75 -8.10
CA MET A 148 -11.46 1.98 -8.11
C MET A 148 -11.30 1.37 -6.72
N PRO A 149 -11.52 0.05 -6.53
CA PRO A 149 -11.73 -0.52 -5.20
C PRO A 149 -10.44 -0.78 -4.42
N SER A 150 -9.30 -0.74 -5.08
CA SER A 150 -7.99 -0.97 -4.45
C SER A 150 -7.41 0.34 -3.90
N TYR A 151 -7.96 0.80 -2.78
CA TYR A 151 -7.51 2.01 -2.09
C TYR A 151 -7.05 1.71 -0.66
N PRO A 152 -6.01 2.40 -0.16
CA PRO A 152 -5.53 2.24 1.20
C PRO A 152 -6.41 2.97 2.22
N ALA A 153 -6.26 2.63 3.51
CA ALA A 153 -6.93 3.34 4.60
C ALA A 153 -6.65 4.85 4.60
N SER A 154 -5.51 5.28 4.03
CA SER A 154 -5.12 6.69 3.86
C SER A 154 -5.81 7.41 2.70
N LYS A 155 -6.89 6.88 2.14
CA LYS A 155 -7.58 7.41 0.93
C LYS A 155 -7.92 8.90 0.97
N GLY A 156 -8.14 9.46 2.15
CA GLY A 156 -8.39 10.90 2.32
C GLY A 156 -7.19 11.82 2.06
N ILE A 157 -5.97 11.28 2.08
CA ILE A 157 -4.72 12.05 2.02
C ILE A 157 -3.68 11.49 1.04
N CYS A 158 -3.85 10.28 0.51
CA CYS A 158 -2.94 9.69 -0.48
C CYS A 158 -3.22 10.20 -1.90
N ALA A 159 -2.27 9.99 -2.82
CA ALA A 159 -2.40 10.35 -4.22
C ALA A 159 -2.13 9.15 -5.15
N MET A 160 -2.64 9.21 -6.38
CA MET A 160 -2.73 8.09 -7.31
C MET A 160 -1.36 7.49 -7.66
N GLY A 161 -0.31 8.31 -7.83
CA GLY A 161 1.04 7.82 -8.07
C GLY A 161 1.62 7.04 -6.91
N GLY A 162 1.28 7.40 -5.66
CA GLY A 162 1.66 6.65 -4.46
C GLY A 162 0.94 5.30 -4.36
N ILE A 163 -0.36 5.26 -4.73
CA ILE A 163 -1.15 4.03 -4.83
C ILE A 163 -0.50 3.05 -5.82
N VAL A 164 -0.09 3.53 -6.99
CA VAL A 164 0.63 2.73 -7.99
C VAL A 164 2.00 2.29 -7.48
N ALA A 165 2.80 3.22 -6.94
CA ALA A 165 4.16 2.95 -6.49
C ALA A 165 4.24 1.90 -5.39
N ASN A 166 3.22 1.80 -4.54
CA ASN A 166 3.14 0.81 -3.46
C ASN A 166 2.37 -0.46 -3.85
N ASN A 167 1.70 -0.50 -5.01
CA ASN A 167 0.71 -1.54 -5.30
C ASN A 167 -0.29 -1.64 -4.14
N SER A 168 -0.90 -0.52 -3.80
CA SER A 168 -1.73 -0.41 -2.60
C SER A 168 -2.91 -1.38 -2.61
N GLY A 169 -3.31 -1.77 -1.45
CA GLY A 169 -4.52 -2.51 -1.15
C GLY A 169 -5.25 -1.86 0.03
N GLY A 170 -6.28 -2.52 0.55
CA GLY A 170 -7.04 -2.07 1.70
C GLY A 170 -8.24 -2.96 1.98
N GLU A 171 -9.25 -2.42 2.61
CA GLU A 171 -10.43 -3.15 3.11
C GLU A 171 -11.21 -3.94 2.04
N LYS A 172 -11.17 -3.51 0.77
CA LYS A 172 -11.89 -4.18 -0.34
C LYS A 172 -11.03 -5.16 -1.15
N THR A 173 -9.75 -5.29 -0.81
CA THR A 173 -8.79 -6.14 -1.54
C THR A 173 -9.20 -7.61 -1.54
N LEU A 174 -9.86 -8.08 -0.49
CA LEU A 174 -10.32 -9.46 -0.38
C LEU A 174 -11.19 -9.91 -1.58
N LYS A 175 -12.11 -9.04 -2.03
CA LYS A 175 -12.99 -9.30 -3.18
C LYS A 175 -12.39 -8.83 -4.51
N TYR A 176 -11.71 -7.70 -4.50
CA TYR A 176 -11.38 -6.97 -5.72
C TYR A 176 -9.90 -7.05 -6.14
N GLY A 177 -9.01 -7.58 -5.30
CA GLY A 177 -7.59 -7.59 -5.60
C GLY A 177 -6.90 -6.25 -5.32
N LYS A 178 -5.67 -6.11 -5.83
CA LYS A 178 -4.80 -4.95 -5.59
C LYS A 178 -4.76 -4.00 -6.78
N THR A 179 -4.06 -2.88 -6.62
CA THR A 179 -3.90 -1.84 -7.66
C THR A 179 -3.42 -2.40 -9.00
N GLU A 180 -2.52 -3.40 -8.98
CA GLU A 180 -2.00 -4.06 -10.21
C GLU A 180 -3.08 -4.67 -11.11
N ASP A 181 -4.26 -4.98 -10.57
CA ASP A 181 -5.37 -5.57 -11.31
C ASP A 181 -6.25 -4.53 -12.01
N TYR A 182 -6.02 -3.26 -11.68
CA TYR A 182 -6.77 -2.10 -12.21
C TYR A 182 -5.96 -1.21 -13.15
N ILE A 183 -4.66 -1.49 -13.36
CA ILE A 183 -3.84 -0.73 -14.29
C ILE A 183 -4.06 -1.23 -15.72
N GLN A 184 -4.62 -0.36 -16.56
CA GLN A 184 -4.75 -0.59 -18.00
C GLN A 184 -3.48 -0.24 -18.75
N SER A 185 -2.94 0.95 -18.50
CA SER A 185 -1.67 1.42 -19.07
C SER A 185 -1.05 2.50 -18.19
N MET A 186 0.23 2.76 -18.39
CA MET A 186 0.96 3.86 -17.77
C MET A 186 1.87 4.53 -18.78
N LYS A 187 2.03 5.88 -18.67
CA LYS A 187 3.17 6.57 -19.29
C LYS A 187 4.28 6.67 -18.28
N VAL A 188 5.48 6.31 -18.68
CA VAL A 188 6.65 6.20 -17.80
C VAL A 188 7.88 6.79 -18.47
N VAL A 189 8.60 7.65 -17.77
CA VAL A 189 9.91 8.14 -18.19
C VAL A 189 10.98 7.19 -17.66
N PHE A 190 11.74 6.57 -18.56
CA PHE A 190 12.88 5.71 -18.23
C PHE A 190 14.21 6.47 -18.18
N THR A 191 15.29 5.77 -17.84
CA THR A 191 16.61 6.39 -17.64
C THR A 191 17.21 7.05 -18.86
N ASP A 192 16.78 6.69 -20.07
CA ASP A 192 17.14 7.40 -21.30
C ASP A 192 16.48 8.78 -21.44
N GLY A 193 15.58 9.11 -20.48
CA GLY A 193 14.82 10.37 -20.45
C GLY A 193 13.75 10.49 -21.53
N ASN A 194 13.31 9.37 -22.09
CA ASN A 194 12.14 9.34 -22.97
C ASN A 194 10.93 8.76 -22.24
N GLU A 195 9.74 9.24 -22.62
CA GLU A 195 8.47 8.75 -22.11
C GLU A 195 7.92 7.65 -23.00
N TYR A 196 7.46 6.56 -22.40
CA TYR A 196 6.91 5.41 -23.09
C TYR A 196 5.55 5.03 -22.52
N GLU A 197 4.64 4.58 -23.38
CA GLU A 197 3.38 3.99 -22.97
C GLU A 197 3.55 2.49 -22.75
N ILE A 198 3.29 2.04 -21.52
CA ILE A 198 3.40 0.65 -21.10
C ILE A 198 2.00 0.07 -20.94
N LYS A 199 1.71 -1.00 -21.68
CA LYS A 199 0.43 -1.72 -21.67
C LYS A 199 0.65 -3.23 -21.80
N PRO A 200 -0.34 -4.05 -21.46
CA PRO A 200 -0.29 -5.49 -21.74
C PRO A 200 -0.08 -5.75 -23.23
N LEU A 201 0.75 -6.72 -23.57
CA LEU A 201 1.05 -7.14 -24.94
C LEU A 201 0.70 -8.61 -25.11
N SER A 202 0.02 -8.96 -26.20
CA SER A 202 -0.08 -10.33 -26.68
C SER A 202 1.30 -10.86 -27.06
N LYS A 203 1.44 -12.17 -27.22
CA LYS A 203 2.70 -12.80 -27.65
C LYS A 203 3.22 -12.21 -28.98
N THR A 204 2.32 -12.01 -29.94
CA THR A 204 2.68 -11.43 -31.26
C THR A 204 3.19 -9.98 -31.12
N GLU A 205 2.52 -9.15 -30.31
CA GLU A 205 2.95 -7.79 -30.05
C GLU A 205 4.30 -7.75 -29.32
N LEU A 206 4.52 -8.65 -28.37
CA LEU A 206 5.81 -8.82 -27.69
C LEU A 206 6.92 -9.16 -28.68
N GLU A 207 6.70 -10.10 -29.60
CA GLU A 207 7.67 -10.48 -30.63
C GLU A 207 8.08 -9.31 -31.55
N ILE A 208 7.15 -8.40 -31.82
CA ILE A 208 7.42 -7.15 -32.53
C ILE A 208 8.21 -6.17 -31.65
N LYS A 209 7.78 -6.03 -30.39
CA LYS A 209 8.39 -5.08 -29.45
C LYS A 209 9.85 -5.39 -29.14
N ILE A 210 10.21 -6.67 -28.94
CA ILE A 210 11.60 -7.10 -28.64
C ILE A 210 12.56 -6.94 -29.84
N LYS A 211 12.03 -6.77 -31.05
CA LYS A 211 12.83 -6.51 -32.27
C LYS A 211 13.15 -5.02 -32.46
N GLN A 212 12.52 -4.14 -31.69
CA GLN A 212 12.80 -2.69 -31.77
C GLN A 212 14.23 -2.41 -31.29
N ASN A 213 15.00 -1.70 -32.10
CA ASN A 213 16.37 -1.30 -31.75
C ASN A 213 16.40 0.04 -31.02
N ASN A 214 15.69 0.11 -29.86
CA ASN A 214 15.64 1.26 -29.00
C ASN A 214 15.71 0.83 -27.52
N PHE A 215 15.74 1.79 -26.60
CA PHE A 215 15.86 1.54 -25.17
C PHE A 215 14.68 0.68 -24.64
N GLU A 216 13.45 1.03 -25.05
CA GLU A 216 12.24 0.31 -24.65
C GLU A 216 12.26 -1.14 -25.13
N GLY A 217 12.52 -1.40 -26.42
CA GLY A 217 12.60 -2.76 -26.97
C GLY A 217 13.66 -3.62 -26.25
N ASN A 218 14.78 -3.01 -25.86
CA ASN A 218 15.81 -3.68 -25.05
C ASN A 218 15.31 -4.08 -23.66
N ILE A 219 14.52 -3.23 -22.98
CA ILE A 219 13.90 -3.57 -21.70
C ILE A 219 13.00 -4.81 -21.88
N TYR A 220 12.06 -4.76 -22.83
CA TYR A 220 11.15 -5.89 -23.09
C TYR A 220 11.91 -7.18 -23.37
N LYS A 221 12.93 -7.14 -24.24
CA LYS A 221 13.77 -8.28 -24.57
C LYS A 221 14.49 -8.86 -23.37
N LYS A 222 15.14 -8.01 -22.56
CA LYS A 222 15.92 -8.46 -21.40
C LYS A 222 15.03 -9.00 -20.30
N ILE A 223 13.88 -8.37 -20.01
CA ILE A 223 12.94 -8.85 -19.00
C ILE A 223 12.30 -10.18 -19.45
N TRP A 224 11.91 -10.30 -20.71
CA TRP A 224 11.39 -11.55 -21.22
C TRP A 224 12.41 -12.70 -21.09
N ASN A 225 13.67 -12.48 -21.49
CA ASN A 225 14.75 -13.46 -21.35
C ASN A 225 14.99 -13.82 -19.88
N LEU A 226 15.01 -12.82 -18.96
CA LEU A 226 15.19 -13.05 -17.53
C LEU A 226 14.10 -13.97 -16.98
N ILE A 227 12.83 -13.72 -17.34
CA ILE A 227 11.69 -14.50 -16.87
C ILE A 227 11.72 -15.92 -17.45
N GLU A 228 11.90 -16.05 -18.77
CA GLU A 228 11.91 -17.36 -19.42
C GLU A 228 13.06 -18.25 -18.90
N ASN A 229 14.27 -17.70 -18.77
CA ASN A 229 15.43 -18.46 -18.30
C ASN A 229 15.36 -18.84 -16.82
N ASN A 230 14.47 -18.21 -16.03
CA ASN A 230 14.36 -18.45 -14.59
C ASN A 230 12.94 -18.83 -14.15
N ARG A 231 12.06 -19.24 -15.07
CA ARG A 231 10.62 -19.46 -14.82
C ARG A 231 10.34 -20.35 -13.61
N GLU A 232 10.99 -21.50 -13.50
CA GLU A 232 10.77 -22.42 -12.39
C GLU A 232 11.16 -21.81 -11.04
N LYS A 233 12.32 -21.13 -10.99
CA LYS A 233 12.80 -20.46 -9.79
C LYS A 233 11.85 -19.34 -9.36
N ILE A 234 11.39 -18.53 -10.32
CA ILE A 234 10.46 -17.42 -10.11
C ILE A 234 9.13 -17.95 -9.58
N ASN A 235 8.56 -18.98 -10.19
CA ASN A 235 7.29 -19.57 -9.76
C ASN A 235 7.39 -20.17 -8.35
N LYS A 236 8.50 -20.83 -8.03
CA LYS A 236 8.75 -21.40 -6.70
C LYS A 236 8.92 -20.33 -5.61
N ALA A 237 9.43 -19.16 -5.99
CA ALA A 237 9.67 -18.06 -5.06
C ALA A 237 8.44 -17.17 -4.81
N LYS A 238 7.38 -17.32 -5.63
CA LYS A 238 6.13 -16.57 -5.46
C LYS A 238 5.55 -16.83 -4.07
N PRO A 239 5.34 -15.77 -3.25
CA PRO A 239 4.75 -15.95 -1.92
C PRO A 239 3.35 -16.56 -2.01
N ASN A 240 3.07 -17.57 -1.18
CA ASN A 240 1.77 -18.26 -1.14
C ASN A 240 0.84 -17.56 -0.15
N VAL A 241 0.53 -16.31 -0.41
CA VAL A 241 -0.41 -15.46 0.33
C VAL A 241 -1.24 -14.66 -0.65
N SER A 242 -2.39 -14.15 -0.24
CA SER A 242 -3.31 -13.39 -1.10
C SER A 242 -2.73 -12.05 -1.55
N LYS A 243 -1.90 -11.42 -0.71
CA LYS A 243 -1.26 -10.12 -0.95
C LYS A 243 0.24 -10.21 -0.73
N ASN A 244 1.01 -9.54 -1.57
CA ASN A 244 2.44 -9.33 -1.35
C ASN A 244 2.85 -8.00 -1.96
N SER A 245 3.75 -7.26 -1.31
CA SER A 245 4.41 -6.08 -1.88
C SER A 245 5.93 -6.16 -1.75
N ALA A 246 6.47 -7.28 -1.21
CA ALA A 246 7.92 -7.50 -1.11
C ALA A 246 8.55 -7.82 -2.46
N GLY A 247 9.69 -7.20 -2.75
CA GLY A 247 10.45 -7.41 -3.98
C GLY A 247 9.75 -6.89 -5.24
N TYR A 248 10.26 -7.26 -6.40
CA TYR A 248 9.61 -7.00 -7.69
C TYR A 248 8.70 -8.15 -8.10
N TYR A 249 7.56 -7.86 -8.72
CA TYR A 249 6.53 -8.84 -9.13
C TYR A 249 6.91 -9.61 -10.40
N ILE A 250 8.10 -10.19 -10.46
CA ILE A 250 8.62 -10.91 -11.62
C ILE A 250 7.79 -12.14 -12.01
N TRP A 251 7.01 -12.69 -11.07
CA TRP A 251 6.13 -13.87 -11.28
C TRP A 251 4.79 -13.54 -11.94
N ASN A 252 4.41 -12.27 -12.08
CA ASN A 252 3.13 -11.84 -12.66
C ASN A 252 3.28 -11.14 -14.03
N VAL A 253 4.50 -11.01 -14.56
CA VAL A 253 4.78 -10.25 -15.80
C VAL A 253 4.36 -11.04 -17.03
N TRP A 254 4.48 -12.36 -17.02
CA TRP A 254 4.25 -13.22 -18.16
C TRP A 254 3.49 -14.49 -17.78
N ASP A 255 2.30 -14.67 -18.35
CA ASP A 255 1.44 -15.85 -18.14
C ASP A 255 1.43 -16.82 -19.35
N GLN A 256 2.34 -16.62 -20.33
CA GLN A 256 2.49 -17.31 -21.60
C GLN A 256 1.55 -16.84 -22.73
N GLN A 257 0.61 -15.97 -22.43
CA GLN A 257 -0.30 -15.33 -23.39
C GLN A 257 -0.12 -13.82 -23.43
N ILE A 258 -0.09 -13.19 -22.26
CA ILE A 258 0.02 -11.75 -22.08
C ILE A 258 1.31 -11.40 -21.33
N PHE A 259 2.09 -10.51 -21.92
CA PHE A 259 3.27 -9.91 -21.31
C PHE A 259 2.95 -8.51 -20.80
N ASN A 260 3.05 -8.28 -19.50
CA ASN A 260 2.60 -7.04 -18.90
C ASN A 260 3.66 -6.43 -17.97
N LEU A 261 4.44 -5.48 -18.50
CA LEU A 261 5.44 -4.75 -17.70
C LEU A 261 4.83 -3.84 -16.63
N ASN A 262 3.53 -3.48 -16.72
CA ASN A 262 2.88 -2.75 -15.65
C ASN A 262 3.00 -3.48 -14.30
N LYS A 263 3.01 -4.83 -14.31
CA LYS A 263 3.16 -5.67 -13.10
C LYS A 263 4.51 -5.49 -12.40
N LEU A 264 5.58 -5.06 -13.10
CA LEU A 264 6.86 -4.69 -12.48
C LEU A 264 6.89 -3.25 -11.99
N LEU A 265 6.27 -2.34 -12.74
CA LEU A 265 6.26 -0.90 -12.42
C LEU A 265 5.37 -0.60 -11.23
N VAL A 266 4.21 -1.27 -11.13
CA VAL A 266 3.34 -1.23 -9.96
C VAL A 266 4.05 -1.86 -8.78
N GLY A 267 4.09 -1.15 -7.66
CA GLY A 267 4.81 -1.59 -6.46
C GLY A 267 6.33 -1.44 -6.52
N SER A 268 6.88 -0.81 -7.57
CA SER A 268 8.33 -0.60 -7.70
C SER A 268 8.88 0.54 -6.84
N GLN A 269 8.04 1.32 -6.18
CA GLN A 269 8.42 2.51 -5.40
C GLN A 269 9.27 3.51 -6.21
N GLY A 270 8.99 3.66 -7.51
CA GLY A 270 9.70 4.57 -8.39
C GLY A 270 11.17 4.20 -8.65
N THR A 271 11.57 2.94 -8.45
CA THR A 271 12.95 2.48 -8.68
C THR A 271 13.23 2.07 -10.12
N LEU A 272 12.20 1.86 -10.95
CA LEU A 272 12.32 1.39 -12.33
C LEU A 272 12.01 2.47 -13.38
N GLY A 273 11.43 3.58 -12.96
CA GLY A 273 11.02 4.67 -13.82
C GLY A 273 10.12 5.65 -13.10
N ILE A 274 9.78 6.76 -13.75
CA ILE A 274 8.93 7.81 -13.20
C ILE A 274 7.62 7.84 -13.97
N VAL A 275 6.52 7.49 -13.29
CA VAL A 275 5.16 7.50 -13.86
C VAL A 275 4.68 8.94 -14.03
N THR A 276 4.20 9.29 -15.23
CA THR A 276 3.68 10.61 -15.58
C THR A 276 2.17 10.60 -15.81
N GLU A 277 1.60 9.48 -16.25
CA GLU A 277 0.17 9.24 -16.37
C GLU A 277 -0.16 7.79 -16.05
N VAL A 278 -1.37 7.55 -15.57
CA VAL A 278 -1.86 6.19 -15.31
C VAL A 278 -3.35 6.08 -15.67
N THR A 279 -3.68 5.03 -16.41
CA THR A 279 -5.05 4.68 -16.80
C THR A 279 -5.54 3.53 -15.93
N PHE A 280 -6.60 3.78 -15.17
CA PHE A 280 -7.24 2.81 -14.28
C PHE A 280 -8.52 2.28 -14.90
N LYS A 281 -8.72 0.96 -14.76
CA LYS A 281 -10.02 0.31 -14.93
C LYS A 281 -10.89 0.59 -13.70
N LEU A 282 -12.16 0.86 -13.93
CA LEU A 282 -13.15 1.11 -12.89
C LEU A 282 -14.18 -0.03 -12.84
N VAL A 283 -14.82 -0.19 -11.68
CA VAL A 283 -15.90 -1.15 -11.47
C VAL A 283 -17.14 -0.45 -10.93
N PRO A 284 -18.35 -0.98 -11.15
CA PRO A 284 -19.57 -0.45 -10.57
C PRO A 284 -19.54 -0.48 -9.03
N ILE A 285 -20.14 0.53 -8.40
CA ILE A 285 -20.41 0.52 -6.96
C ILE A 285 -21.60 -0.40 -6.71
N PRO A 286 -21.51 -1.43 -5.85
CA PRO A 286 -22.65 -2.28 -5.51
C PRO A 286 -23.80 -1.49 -4.89
N LYS A 287 -25.03 -1.83 -5.24
CA LYS A 287 -26.24 -1.10 -4.81
C LYS A 287 -26.60 -1.33 -3.34
N GLU A 288 -26.33 -2.53 -2.84
CA GLU A 288 -26.67 -2.94 -1.47
C GLU A 288 -25.42 -3.42 -0.74
N SER A 289 -25.31 -3.04 0.54
CA SER A 289 -24.26 -3.52 1.46
C SER A 289 -24.84 -3.79 2.84
N LYS A 290 -24.33 -4.82 3.51
CA LYS A 290 -24.64 -5.17 4.91
C LYS A 290 -23.37 -5.53 5.65
N LEU A 291 -23.25 -5.01 6.87
CA LEU A 291 -22.13 -5.27 7.77
C LEU A 291 -22.57 -6.15 8.95
N ALA A 292 -21.92 -7.29 9.13
CA ALA A 292 -22.00 -8.09 10.34
C ALA A 292 -20.80 -7.78 11.24
N ILE A 293 -21.07 -7.54 12.52
CA ILE A 293 -20.10 -7.26 13.58
C ILE A 293 -20.10 -8.48 14.51
N ILE A 294 -18.97 -9.16 14.65
CA ILE A 294 -18.85 -10.40 15.41
C ILE A 294 -17.81 -10.19 16.51
N TYR A 295 -18.13 -10.63 17.73
CA TYR A 295 -17.30 -10.41 18.92
C TYR A 295 -16.70 -11.74 19.37
N LEU A 296 -15.37 -11.78 19.49
CA LEU A 296 -14.64 -12.94 19.96
C LEU A 296 -14.04 -12.69 21.34
N ASP A 297 -14.16 -13.69 22.21
CA ASP A 297 -13.59 -13.74 23.55
C ASP A 297 -12.08 -14.08 23.57
N GLY A 298 -11.53 -14.50 22.42
CA GLY A 298 -10.12 -14.84 22.28
C GLY A 298 -9.69 -15.06 20.84
N VAL A 299 -8.38 -15.07 20.60
CA VAL A 299 -7.76 -15.21 19.27
C VAL A 299 -7.81 -16.64 18.71
N LYS A 300 -8.03 -17.67 19.56
CA LYS A 300 -7.99 -19.08 19.13
C LYS A 300 -9.07 -19.45 18.11
N LYS A 301 -10.19 -18.72 18.09
CA LYS A 301 -11.32 -19.00 17.20
C LYS A 301 -11.22 -18.25 15.86
N ILE A 302 -10.20 -17.42 15.65
CA ILE A 302 -10.16 -16.51 14.48
C ILE A 302 -9.99 -17.26 13.16
N SER A 303 -9.14 -18.29 13.09
CA SER A 303 -8.93 -19.06 11.86
C SER A 303 -10.20 -19.78 11.41
N ASP A 304 -10.85 -20.50 12.34
CA ASP A 304 -12.08 -21.23 12.05
C ASP A 304 -13.22 -20.30 11.66
N LEU A 305 -13.35 -19.16 12.35
CA LEU A 305 -14.35 -18.16 11.99
C LEU A 305 -14.06 -17.57 10.63
N THR A 306 -12.83 -17.20 10.34
CA THR A 306 -12.43 -16.64 9.04
C THR A 306 -12.73 -17.64 7.91
N ALA A 307 -12.37 -18.90 8.07
CA ALA A 307 -12.65 -19.95 7.08
C ALA A 307 -14.16 -20.10 6.80
N GLU A 308 -14.98 -20.04 7.84
CA GLU A 308 -16.45 -20.10 7.68
C GLU A 308 -17.01 -18.84 7.00
N LEU A 309 -16.52 -17.64 7.38
CA LEU A 309 -16.99 -16.39 6.79
C LEU A 309 -16.61 -16.28 5.31
N LEU A 310 -15.43 -16.76 4.92
CA LEU A 310 -14.98 -16.77 3.52
C LEU A 310 -15.89 -17.59 2.60
N LYS A 311 -16.59 -18.63 3.11
CA LYS A 311 -17.58 -19.41 2.34
C LYS A 311 -18.77 -18.55 1.86
N PHE A 312 -19.07 -17.45 2.55
CA PHE A 312 -20.10 -16.50 2.17
C PHE A 312 -19.62 -15.43 1.20
N SER A 313 -18.34 -15.47 0.77
CA SER A 313 -17.73 -14.50 -0.16
C SER A 313 -17.94 -13.05 0.29
N PRO A 314 -17.43 -12.65 1.46
CA PRO A 314 -17.51 -11.27 1.93
C PRO A 314 -16.73 -10.31 1.02
N GLU A 315 -17.19 -9.07 0.91
CA GLU A 315 -16.46 -8.01 0.22
C GLU A 315 -15.23 -7.58 1.03
N SER A 316 -15.41 -7.51 2.36
CA SER A 316 -14.36 -7.17 3.32
C SER A 316 -14.48 -8.05 4.56
N LEU A 317 -13.34 -8.43 5.13
CA LEU A 317 -13.29 -9.14 6.41
C LEU A 317 -12.16 -8.57 7.25
N GLU A 318 -12.53 -7.64 8.14
CA GLU A 318 -11.62 -6.84 8.94
C GLU A 318 -11.62 -7.26 10.40
N VAL A 319 -10.56 -6.96 11.11
CA VAL A 319 -10.46 -7.22 12.55
C VAL A 319 -9.69 -6.12 13.28
N TYR A 320 -10.05 -5.88 14.53
CA TYR A 320 -9.26 -5.09 15.46
C TYR A 320 -9.36 -5.65 16.89
N ASP A 321 -8.31 -5.41 17.67
CA ASP A 321 -8.15 -5.93 19.03
C ASP A 321 -8.86 -5.10 20.11
N ASP A 322 -8.88 -5.62 21.34
CA ASP A 322 -9.44 -4.94 22.50
C ASP A 322 -8.72 -3.63 22.83
N LYS A 323 -7.42 -3.53 22.58
CA LYS A 323 -6.63 -2.31 22.79
C LYS A 323 -7.10 -1.19 21.85
N THR A 324 -7.35 -1.52 20.58
CA THR A 324 -7.95 -0.60 19.60
C THR A 324 -9.34 -0.11 20.04
N LEU A 325 -10.19 -1.02 20.53
CA LEU A 325 -11.52 -0.67 21.02
C LEU A 325 -11.43 0.24 22.25
N GLN A 326 -10.53 -0.05 23.21
CA GLN A 326 -10.29 0.80 24.38
C GLN A 326 -9.84 2.20 24.01
N LEU A 327 -8.95 2.32 23.02
CA LEU A 327 -8.53 3.62 22.48
C LEU A 327 -9.70 4.39 21.86
N ALA A 328 -10.53 3.73 21.07
CA ALA A 328 -11.72 4.34 20.48
C ALA A 328 -12.68 4.87 21.56
N ILE A 329 -12.89 4.11 22.64
CA ILE A 329 -13.70 4.53 23.79
C ILE A 329 -13.04 5.71 24.52
N LYS A 330 -11.74 5.65 24.81
CA LYS A 330 -10.98 6.71 25.49
C LYS A 330 -11.03 8.04 24.73
N PHE A 331 -10.93 7.99 23.40
CA PHE A 331 -10.95 9.17 22.54
C PHE A 331 -12.31 9.51 21.95
N PHE A 332 -13.35 8.82 22.43
CA PHE A 332 -14.74 9.05 22.02
C PHE A 332 -15.18 10.52 22.02
N PRO A 333 -14.81 11.36 23.02
CA PRO A 333 -15.13 12.78 23.01
C PRO A 333 -14.58 13.54 21.80
N SER A 334 -13.43 13.10 21.25
CA SER A 334 -12.85 13.73 20.05
C SER A 334 -13.68 13.48 18.80
N PHE A 335 -14.39 12.34 18.71
CA PHE A 335 -15.32 12.05 17.62
C PHE A 335 -16.59 12.91 17.65
N LEU A 336 -16.90 13.52 18.81
CA LEU A 336 -18.09 14.35 19.02
C LEU A 336 -17.85 15.82 18.67
N LYS A 337 -16.60 16.32 18.79
CA LYS A 337 -16.25 17.75 18.67
C LYS A 337 -16.78 18.44 17.39
N ASN A 338 -16.94 17.70 16.29
CA ASN A 338 -17.33 18.25 14.99
C ASN A 338 -18.79 17.96 14.61
N ARG A 339 -19.63 17.42 15.53
CA ARG A 339 -20.98 16.91 15.19
C ARG A 339 -22.14 17.73 15.72
N GLY A 340 -21.89 18.77 16.51
CA GLY A 340 -22.94 19.48 17.23
C GLY A 340 -23.64 18.61 18.28
N PHE A 341 -24.45 19.23 19.15
CA PHE A 341 -25.07 18.55 20.29
C PHE A 341 -25.95 17.36 19.88
N TRP A 342 -26.88 17.54 18.93
CA TRP A 342 -27.79 16.49 18.48
C TRP A 342 -27.10 15.37 17.69
N GLY A 343 -26.12 15.72 16.88
CA GLY A 343 -25.31 14.73 16.14
C GLY A 343 -24.45 13.87 17.08
N GLY A 344 -23.89 14.47 18.13
CA GLY A 344 -23.16 13.79 19.19
C GLY A 344 -24.05 12.83 19.98
N PHE A 345 -25.20 13.29 20.43
CA PHE A 345 -26.16 12.48 21.17
C PHE A 345 -26.64 11.25 20.35
N ARG A 346 -27.02 11.47 19.10
CA ARG A 346 -27.43 10.38 18.19
C ARG A 346 -26.32 9.36 17.95
N PHE A 347 -25.09 9.81 17.89
CA PHE A 347 -23.90 8.95 17.74
C PHE A 347 -23.67 8.08 19.00
N ILE A 348 -23.81 8.67 20.20
CA ILE A 348 -23.73 7.96 21.49
C ILE A 348 -24.82 6.91 21.61
N CYS A 349 -26.08 7.30 21.36
CA CYS A 349 -27.21 6.37 21.39
C CYS A 349 -27.06 5.19 20.42
N GLY A 350 -26.32 5.39 19.32
CA GLY A 350 -26.04 4.34 18.36
C GLY A 350 -25.14 3.22 18.88
N PHE A 351 -24.38 3.43 19.98
CA PHE A 351 -23.56 2.38 20.63
C PHE A 351 -24.28 1.72 21.81
N TRP A 352 -25.53 2.10 22.11
CA TRP A 352 -26.28 1.49 23.20
C TRP A 352 -26.41 -0.03 23.11
N PRO A 353 -26.70 -0.62 21.91
CA PRO A 353 -26.73 -2.08 21.77
C PRO A 353 -25.39 -2.75 22.05
N ASP A 354 -24.28 -2.09 21.68
CA ASP A 354 -22.92 -2.59 21.92
C ASP A 354 -22.58 -2.57 23.42
N LEU A 355 -22.96 -1.48 24.11
CA LEU A 355 -22.78 -1.36 25.56
C LEU A 355 -23.56 -2.47 26.29
N PHE A 356 -24.77 -2.76 25.87
CA PHE A 356 -25.56 -3.85 26.45
C PHE A 356 -24.87 -5.23 26.22
N MET A 357 -24.29 -5.44 25.05
CA MET A 357 -23.54 -6.67 24.76
C MET A 357 -22.25 -6.76 25.60
N LEU A 358 -21.54 -5.66 25.78
CA LEU A 358 -20.34 -5.59 26.63
C LEU A 358 -20.66 -5.94 28.10
N ILE A 359 -21.80 -5.44 28.59
CA ILE A 359 -22.26 -5.73 29.96
C ILE A 359 -22.62 -7.23 30.11
N ARG A 360 -23.26 -7.82 29.10
CA ARG A 360 -23.73 -9.20 29.14
C ARG A 360 -22.64 -10.23 28.89
N ASN A 361 -21.74 -9.98 27.96
CA ASN A 361 -20.80 -10.99 27.45
C ASN A 361 -19.34 -10.66 27.78
N GLY A 362 -19.06 -9.54 28.46
CA GLY A 362 -17.72 -9.04 28.74
C GLY A 362 -17.08 -8.31 27.56
N PHE A 363 -15.87 -7.81 27.79
CA PHE A 363 -15.11 -7.07 26.80
C PHE A 363 -14.48 -8.02 25.77
N PRO A 364 -14.77 -7.89 24.48
CA PRO A 364 -14.25 -8.80 23.46
C PRO A 364 -12.74 -8.61 23.29
N LYS A 365 -12.04 -9.70 22.99
CA LYS A 365 -10.61 -9.67 22.65
C LYS A 365 -10.39 -9.25 21.20
N LEU A 366 -11.33 -9.62 20.32
CA LEU A 366 -11.31 -9.23 18.91
C LEU A 366 -12.73 -8.83 18.46
N VAL A 367 -12.81 -7.82 17.61
CA VAL A 367 -14.02 -7.46 16.88
C VAL A 367 -13.77 -7.72 15.40
N VAL A 368 -14.60 -8.57 14.79
CA VAL A 368 -14.52 -8.93 13.37
C VAL A 368 -15.66 -8.24 12.63
N LEU A 369 -15.33 -7.55 11.54
CA LEU A 369 -16.25 -6.87 10.65
C LEU A 369 -16.32 -7.65 9.33
N ALA A 370 -17.48 -8.19 8.98
CA ALA A 370 -17.72 -8.89 7.72
C ALA A 370 -18.75 -8.10 6.88
N GLU A 371 -18.29 -7.51 5.78
CA GLU A 371 -19.15 -6.77 4.85
C GLU A 371 -19.50 -7.63 3.65
N PHE A 372 -20.77 -7.58 3.26
CA PHE A 372 -21.31 -8.26 2.09
C PHE A 372 -21.98 -7.23 1.19
N ALA A 373 -21.68 -7.27 -0.10
CA ALA A 373 -22.24 -6.34 -1.08
C ALA A 373 -22.67 -7.07 -2.36
N SER A 374 -23.82 -6.68 -2.93
CA SER A 374 -24.39 -7.19 -4.17
C SER A 374 -25.29 -6.14 -4.80
N ASP A 375 -25.59 -6.31 -6.10
CA ASP A 375 -26.65 -5.58 -6.78
C ASP A 375 -28.03 -6.18 -6.51
N ASP A 376 -28.10 -7.43 -6.05
CA ASP A 376 -29.32 -8.14 -5.69
C ASP A 376 -29.57 -8.07 -4.18
N LYS A 377 -30.66 -7.41 -3.83
CA LYS A 377 -31.08 -7.22 -2.45
C LYS A 377 -31.49 -8.54 -1.78
N GLU A 378 -32.15 -9.43 -2.49
CA GLU A 378 -32.60 -10.72 -1.94
C GLU A 378 -31.40 -11.63 -1.64
N GLU A 379 -30.40 -11.66 -2.53
CA GLU A 379 -29.17 -12.37 -2.31
C GLU A 379 -28.49 -11.96 -1.00
N ILE A 380 -28.38 -10.65 -0.75
CA ILE A 380 -27.76 -10.13 0.49
C ILE A 380 -28.55 -10.53 1.73
N TYR A 381 -29.87 -10.40 1.71
CA TYR A 381 -30.69 -10.77 2.87
C TYR A 381 -30.57 -12.26 3.18
N LYS A 382 -30.60 -13.12 2.16
CA LYS A 382 -30.39 -14.56 2.32
C LYS A 382 -29.01 -14.87 2.89
N LYS A 383 -27.94 -14.25 2.37
CA LYS A 383 -26.58 -14.40 2.93
C LYS A 383 -26.50 -14.02 4.40
N ILE A 384 -27.12 -12.90 4.80
CA ILE A 384 -27.13 -12.45 6.20
C ILE A 384 -27.95 -13.38 7.09
N GLU A 385 -29.06 -13.92 6.59
CA GLU A 385 -29.87 -14.90 7.33
C GLU A 385 -29.07 -16.20 7.58
N ASP A 386 -28.44 -16.75 6.55
CA ASP A 386 -27.67 -17.99 6.65
C ASP A 386 -26.41 -17.78 7.51
N LEU A 387 -25.74 -16.64 7.37
CA LEU A 387 -24.65 -16.22 8.27
C LEU A 387 -25.14 -16.17 9.73
N SER A 388 -26.31 -15.57 9.97
CA SER A 388 -26.87 -15.45 11.32
C SER A 388 -27.21 -16.82 11.93
N LYS A 389 -27.70 -17.77 11.13
CA LYS A 389 -27.91 -19.16 11.56
C LYS A 389 -26.58 -19.83 11.97
N MET A 390 -25.56 -19.69 11.14
CA MET A 390 -24.21 -20.22 11.41
C MET A 390 -23.62 -19.65 12.71
N LEU A 391 -23.66 -18.33 12.89
CA LEU A 391 -23.13 -17.66 14.09
C LEU A 391 -23.89 -18.09 15.37
N LYS A 392 -25.20 -18.24 15.30
CA LYS A 392 -26.03 -18.77 16.42
C LYS A 392 -25.63 -20.20 16.76
N THR A 393 -25.47 -21.07 15.77
CA THR A 393 -25.05 -22.46 15.96
C THR A 393 -23.69 -22.55 16.65
N LYS A 394 -22.76 -21.66 16.29
CA LYS A 394 -21.42 -21.54 16.92
C LYS A 394 -21.44 -20.80 18.27
N LYS A 395 -22.60 -20.33 18.73
CA LYS A 395 -22.79 -19.55 19.98
C LYS A 395 -21.90 -18.31 20.04
N LEU A 396 -21.69 -17.64 18.91
CA LEU A 396 -20.93 -16.41 18.80
C LEU A 396 -21.83 -15.19 19.01
N SER A 397 -21.34 -14.20 19.74
CA SER A 397 -22.00 -12.90 19.88
C SER A 397 -21.82 -12.11 18.61
N TYR A 398 -22.90 -11.62 18.01
CA TYR A 398 -22.84 -10.83 16.80
C TYR A 398 -23.99 -9.83 16.71
N ARG A 399 -23.84 -8.89 15.80
CA ARG A 399 -24.81 -7.88 15.43
C ARG A 399 -24.76 -7.64 13.91
N VAL A 400 -25.87 -7.34 13.29
CA VAL A 400 -25.93 -6.84 11.90
C VAL A 400 -26.27 -5.36 11.94
N ALA A 401 -25.52 -4.54 11.23
CA ALA A 401 -25.78 -3.10 11.15
C ALA A 401 -27.14 -2.84 10.48
N THR A 402 -27.94 -1.98 11.09
CA THR A 402 -29.31 -1.68 10.66
C THR A 402 -29.38 -0.67 9.51
N SER A 403 -28.32 0.11 9.32
CA SER A 403 -28.19 1.11 8.26
C SER A 403 -26.73 1.37 7.91
N SER A 404 -26.47 2.03 6.77
CA SER A 404 -25.12 2.46 6.39
C SER A 404 -24.49 3.40 7.44
N ALA A 405 -25.26 4.26 8.08
CA ALA A 405 -24.79 5.13 9.16
C ALA A 405 -24.40 4.33 10.41
N ASP A 406 -25.07 3.21 10.67
CA ASP A 406 -24.73 2.29 11.76
C ASP A 406 -23.44 1.51 11.44
N ALA A 407 -23.27 1.04 10.22
CA ALA A 407 -22.06 0.38 9.75
C ALA A 407 -20.83 1.31 9.80
N GLU A 408 -21.00 2.58 9.39
CA GLU A 408 -19.90 3.56 9.33
C GLU A 408 -19.25 3.83 10.68
N LYS A 409 -19.93 3.61 11.81
CA LYS A 409 -19.34 3.73 13.16
C LYS A 409 -18.19 2.75 13.37
N TYR A 410 -18.37 1.49 12.97
CA TYR A 410 -17.39 0.44 13.12
C TYR A 410 -16.23 0.62 12.13
N TRP A 411 -16.55 1.00 10.90
CA TRP A 411 -15.54 1.38 9.92
C TRP A 411 -14.71 2.56 10.40
N LYS A 412 -15.31 3.56 11.03
CA LYS A 412 -14.60 4.70 11.58
C LYS A 412 -13.63 4.28 12.70
N ILE A 413 -14.06 3.41 13.62
CA ILE A 413 -13.17 2.86 14.66
C ILE A 413 -11.97 2.16 14.00
N ARG A 414 -12.20 1.32 12.99
CA ARG A 414 -11.16 0.57 12.29
C ARG A 414 -10.19 1.48 11.54
N ARG A 415 -10.69 2.45 10.79
CA ARG A 415 -9.88 3.38 9.96
C ARG A 415 -9.15 4.43 10.80
N GLU A 416 -9.80 4.96 11.84
CA GLU A 416 -9.24 6.04 12.66
C GLU A 416 -8.31 5.54 13.76
N SER A 417 -8.25 4.25 14.04
CA SER A 417 -7.41 3.68 15.11
C SER A 417 -5.96 4.15 15.00
N PHE A 418 -5.40 4.20 13.80
CA PHE A 418 -4.05 4.70 13.55
C PHE A 418 -3.91 6.21 13.82
N ASN A 419 -4.85 7.02 13.33
CA ASN A 419 -4.84 8.48 13.53
C ASN A 419 -5.02 8.85 14.99
N LEU A 420 -5.87 8.12 15.72
CA LEU A 420 -6.08 8.31 17.15
C LEU A 420 -4.81 8.02 17.95
N LEU A 421 -4.11 6.94 17.63
CA LEU A 421 -2.82 6.63 18.22
C LEU A 421 -1.81 7.76 17.97
N ARG A 422 -1.69 8.20 16.72
CA ARG A 422 -0.71 9.21 16.31
C ARG A 422 -0.94 10.57 16.97
N ASN A 423 -2.19 11.00 17.12
CA ASN A 423 -2.52 12.38 17.52
C ASN A 423 -2.74 12.57 19.03
N HIS A 424 -2.95 11.51 19.81
CA HIS A 424 -3.44 11.64 21.18
C HIS A 424 -2.53 11.06 22.25
N VAL A 425 -1.44 10.40 21.91
CA VAL A 425 -0.52 9.85 22.91
C VAL A 425 0.64 10.81 23.14
N LYS A 426 0.48 11.70 24.15
CA LYS A 426 1.53 12.65 24.56
C LYS A 426 2.80 11.91 24.97
N GLY A 427 3.97 12.35 24.48
CA GLY A 427 5.28 11.80 24.81
C GLY A 427 5.60 10.44 24.16
N LYS A 428 4.75 9.94 23.26
CA LYS A 428 4.99 8.71 22.47
C LYS A 428 4.78 8.98 20.99
N ARG A 429 5.41 8.15 20.18
CA ARG A 429 5.33 8.19 18.72
C ARG A 429 4.92 6.82 18.16
N THR A 430 4.10 6.82 17.10
CA THR A 430 3.81 5.61 16.33
C THR A 430 5.04 5.20 15.50
N MET A 431 5.38 3.92 15.52
CA MET A 431 6.57 3.36 14.87
C MET A 431 6.20 2.12 14.04
N PRO A 432 5.72 2.27 12.80
CA PRO A 432 5.21 1.15 11.98
C PRO A 432 6.34 0.32 11.33
N PHE A 433 7.28 -0.21 12.12
CA PHE A 433 8.43 -0.97 11.61
C PHE A 433 8.17 -2.47 11.45
N ILE A 434 7.17 -3.02 12.13
CA ILE A 434 6.70 -4.41 11.99
C ILE A 434 5.27 -4.48 11.49
N ASP A 435 4.81 -3.39 10.93
CA ASP A 435 3.49 -3.24 10.34
C ASP A 435 3.36 -4.06 9.06
N ASP A 436 2.11 -4.41 8.70
CA ASP A 436 1.76 -4.98 7.38
C ASP A 436 2.28 -6.41 7.09
N VAL A 437 2.43 -7.23 8.11
CA VAL A 437 2.77 -8.64 7.92
C VAL A 437 1.56 -9.46 7.48
N ILE A 438 1.79 -10.53 6.72
CA ILE A 438 0.74 -11.43 6.25
C ILE A 438 1.14 -12.89 6.38
N VAL A 439 0.21 -13.71 6.88
CA VAL A 439 0.25 -15.18 6.83
C VAL A 439 -1.11 -15.68 6.35
N ARG A 440 -1.18 -16.91 5.85
CA ARG A 440 -2.49 -17.45 5.42
C ARG A 440 -3.47 -17.51 6.60
N PRO A 441 -4.78 -17.25 6.38
CA PRO A 441 -5.79 -17.15 7.43
C PRO A 441 -5.89 -18.39 8.35
N GLU A 442 -5.62 -19.59 7.82
CA GLU A 442 -5.64 -20.82 8.60
C GLU A 442 -4.60 -20.87 9.73
N TYR A 443 -3.55 -20.05 9.66
CA TYR A 443 -2.51 -19.99 10.68
C TYR A 443 -2.75 -18.93 11.76
N LEU A 444 -3.75 -18.08 11.63
CA LEU A 444 -3.95 -16.93 12.54
C LEU A 444 -4.09 -17.32 14.00
N SER A 445 -4.80 -18.42 14.30
CA SER A 445 -5.00 -18.91 15.66
C SER A 445 -3.70 -19.36 16.35
N GLU A 446 -2.67 -19.72 15.59
CA GLU A 446 -1.35 -20.06 16.10
C GLU A 446 -0.36 -18.89 16.02
N PHE A 447 -0.45 -18.11 14.94
CA PHE A 447 0.46 -17.00 14.65
C PHE A 447 0.29 -15.85 15.64
N LEU A 448 -0.94 -15.37 15.87
CA LEU A 448 -1.21 -14.21 16.72
C LEU A 448 -0.75 -14.40 18.18
N PRO A 449 -0.96 -15.55 18.86
CA PRO A 449 -0.40 -15.77 20.18
C PRO A 449 1.13 -15.74 20.24
N LYS A 450 1.81 -16.29 19.22
CA LYS A 450 3.28 -16.27 19.14
C LYS A 450 3.82 -14.88 18.85
N LEU A 451 3.10 -14.10 18.06
CA LEU A 451 3.41 -12.69 17.82
C LEU A 451 3.31 -11.90 19.13
N GLU A 452 2.22 -12.07 19.87
CA GLU A 452 2.04 -11.41 21.18
C GLU A 452 3.11 -11.85 22.19
N GLU A 453 3.53 -13.13 22.18
CA GLU A 453 4.66 -13.61 23.01
C GLU A 453 5.98 -12.89 22.67
N ILE A 454 6.25 -12.61 21.39
CA ILE A 454 7.43 -11.82 20.99
C ILE A 454 7.29 -10.40 21.52
N LEU A 455 6.15 -9.74 21.28
CA LEU A 455 5.93 -8.34 21.63
C LEU A 455 5.89 -8.11 23.15
N SER A 456 5.40 -9.07 23.94
CA SER A 456 5.36 -9.00 25.40
C SER A 456 6.75 -8.95 26.06
N LYS A 457 7.80 -9.38 25.36
CA LYS A 457 9.19 -9.26 25.83
C LYS A 457 9.73 -7.82 25.75
N TYR A 458 8.96 -6.91 25.14
CA TYR A 458 9.31 -5.51 24.93
C TYR A 458 8.19 -4.60 25.47
N PRO A 459 8.02 -4.52 26.80
CA PRO A 459 6.90 -3.78 27.41
C PRO A 459 6.93 -2.27 27.12
N GLU A 460 8.08 -1.74 26.69
CA GLU A 460 8.22 -0.37 26.19
C GLU A 460 7.53 -0.12 24.84
N LEU A 461 7.19 -1.19 24.11
CA LEU A 461 6.47 -1.15 22.84
C LEU A 461 4.98 -1.41 23.09
N GLU A 462 4.24 -0.40 23.55
CA GLU A 462 2.78 -0.52 23.53
C GLU A 462 2.31 -0.68 22.08
N HIS A 463 1.42 -1.61 21.80
CA HIS A 463 0.98 -1.86 20.44
C HIS A 463 -0.51 -2.14 20.34
N THR A 464 -1.07 -1.92 19.16
CA THR A 464 -2.40 -2.37 18.75
C THR A 464 -2.27 -3.29 17.56
N ILE A 465 -3.24 -4.20 17.39
CA ILE A 465 -3.31 -5.12 16.27
C ILE A 465 -4.66 -4.94 15.58
N ALA A 466 -4.61 -4.60 14.32
CA ALA A 466 -5.78 -4.53 13.46
C ALA A 466 -5.40 -5.07 12.08
N GLY A 467 -6.37 -5.47 11.24
CA GLY A 467 -5.99 -5.97 9.91
C GLY A 467 -7.14 -6.53 9.11
N HIS A 468 -6.75 -7.12 7.99
CA HIS A 468 -7.60 -7.76 7.00
C HIS A 468 -7.61 -9.27 7.27
N ALA A 469 -8.50 -9.72 8.17
CA ALA A 469 -8.52 -11.11 8.62
C ALA A 469 -8.77 -12.11 7.47
N GLY A 470 -9.55 -11.71 6.46
CA GLY A 470 -9.83 -12.53 5.28
C GLY A 470 -8.58 -12.85 4.45
N ASP A 471 -7.61 -11.96 4.46
CA ASP A 471 -6.31 -12.12 3.80
C ASP A 471 -5.24 -12.69 4.74
N GLY A 472 -5.45 -12.59 6.05
CA GLY A 472 -4.43 -12.88 7.07
C GLY A 472 -3.37 -11.79 7.20
N ASN A 473 -3.67 -10.57 6.75
CA ASN A 473 -2.78 -9.42 6.79
C ASN A 473 -3.06 -8.56 8.04
N PHE A 474 -2.01 -8.25 8.81
CA PHE A 474 -2.13 -7.54 10.08
C PHE A 474 -1.21 -6.33 10.15
N HIS A 475 -1.78 -5.25 10.70
CA HIS A 475 -1.10 -4.00 11.01
C HIS A 475 -0.80 -3.97 12.50
N ILE A 476 0.49 -4.07 12.84
CA ILE A 476 0.99 -3.97 14.19
C ILE A 476 1.67 -2.62 14.34
N ILE A 477 1.11 -1.76 15.17
CA ILE A 477 1.58 -0.39 15.32
C ILE A 477 2.12 -0.18 16.73
N PRO A 478 3.45 -0.30 16.92
CA PRO A 478 4.08 0.03 18.18
C PRO A 478 4.04 1.52 18.46
N LEU A 479 3.85 1.85 19.74
CA LEU A 479 4.03 3.17 20.32
C LEU A 479 5.28 3.18 21.17
N VAL A 480 6.19 4.09 20.89
CA VAL A 480 7.49 4.19 21.57
C VAL A 480 7.64 5.56 22.19
N LYS A 481 8.24 5.63 23.38
CA LYS A 481 8.63 6.89 24.00
C LYS A 481 9.69 7.60 23.14
N THR A 482 9.56 8.91 23.01
CA THR A 482 10.43 9.73 22.13
C THR A 482 11.85 9.89 22.64
N ASP A 483 12.15 9.51 23.89
CA ASP A 483 13.45 9.61 24.56
C ASP A 483 14.26 8.28 24.57
N ASN A 484 13.82 7.26 23.85
CA ASN A 484 14.49 5.95 23.84
C ASN A 484 15.81 5.98 23.03
N LEU A 485 16.94 6.02 23.71
CA LEU A 485 18.29 6.06 23.12
C LEU A 485 18.68 4.75 22.39
N GLN A 486 18.04 3.61 22.70
CA GLN A 486 18.35 2.30 22.09
C GLN A 486 17.36 1.91 20.98
N LEU A 487 16.54 2.86 20.55
CA LEU A 487 15.43 2.63 19.64
C LEU A 487 15.83 1.86 18.36
N SER A 488 16.92 2.24 17.71
CA SER A 488 17.35 1.59 16.46
C SER A 488 17.73 0.11 16.64
N GLN A 489 18.31 -0.25 17.78
CA GLN A 489 18.64 -1.65 18.09
C GLN A 489 17.38 -2.46 18.38
N THR A 490 16.45 -1.89 19.17
CA THR A 490 15.17 -2.52 19.48
C THR A 490 14.35 -2.75 18.21
N VAL A 491 14.26 -1.75 17.33
CA VAL A 491 13.55 -1.85 16.04
C VAL A 491 14.08 -3.02 15.21
N ILE A 492 15.39 -3.10 14.98
CA ILE A 492 15.99 -4.18 14.18
C ILE A 492 15.78 -5.54 14.84
N LYS A 493 15.97 -5.64 16.16
CA LYS A 493 15.85 -6.90 16.91
C LYS A 493 14.40 -7.44 16.88
N VAL A 494 13.42 -6.58 17.11
CA VAL A 494 12.01 -6.97 17.10
C VAL A 494 11.56 -7.30 15.68
N ALA A 495 11.92 -6.49 14.68
CA ALA A 495 11.62 -6.75 13.28
C ALA A 495 12.17 -8.11 12.84
N ASP A 496 13.41 -8.44 13.22
CA ASP A 496 14.03 -9.74 12.91
C ASP A 496 13.24 -10.91 13.50
N GLN A 497 12.81 -10.82 14.76
CA GLN A 497 12.01 -11.87 15.41
C GLN A 497 10.63 -12.03 14.77
N VAL A 498 9.95 -10.92 14.49
CA VAL A 498 8.61 -10.94 13.86
C VAL A 498 8.71 -11.48 12.43
N TYR A 499 9.67 -11.02 11.63
CA TYR A 499 9.83 -11.52 10.26
C TYR A 499 10.26 -12.99 10.22
N ASN A 500 11.08 -13.46 11.15
CA ASN A 500 11.38 -14.89 11.29
C ASN A 500 10.11 -15.70 11.57
N LEU A 501 9.23 -15.19 12.44
CA LEU A 501 7.95 -15.84 12.72
C LEU A 501 7.07 -15.88 11.45
N VAL A 502 6.95 -14.77 10.72
CA VAL A 502 6.19 -14.67 9.45
C VAL A 502 6.69 -15.70 8.44
N LEU A 503 8.01 -15.76 8.22
CA LEU A 503 8.63 -16.68 7.26
C LEU A 503 8.47 -18.15 7.66
N LYS A 504 8.45 -18.46 8.97
CA LYS A 504 8.13 -19.80 9.47
C LYS A 504 6.75 -20.28 9.04
N TYR A 505 5.78 -19.36 8.93
CA TYR A 505 4.43 -19.62 8.41
C TYR A 505 4.32 -19.40 6.88
N LYS A 506 5.44 -19.32 6.16
CA LYS A 506 5.50 -19.08 4.71
C LYS A 506 4.71 -17.83 4.27
N GLY A 507 4.69 -16.82 5.14
CA GLY A 507 4.06 -15.52 4.92
C GLY A 507 4.93 -14.55 4.13
N SER A 508 4.46 -13.30 4.02
CA SER A 508 5.24 -12.18 3.50
C SER A 508 5.44 -11.10 4.56
N ILE A 509 6.62 -10.47 4.54
CA ILE A 509 6.98 -9.39 5.46
C ILE A 509 6.26 -8.07 5.14
N THR A 510 5.59 -7.96 4.00
CA THR A 510 4.72 -6.84 3.64
C THR A 510 3.66 -7.27 2.62
N ALA A 511 2.41 -6.92 2.91
CA ALA A 511 1.26 -7.19 2.05
C ALA A 511 0.93 -6.01 1.12
N GLU A 512 1.00 -4.77 1.65
CA GLU A 512 0.51 -3.54 1.01
C GLU A 512 1.48 -2.35 1.09
N HIS A 513 2.24 -2.22 2.21
CA HIS A 513 3.04 -1.02 2.51
C HIS A 513 4.42 -1.01 1.86
N ASN A 514 4.79 -2.10 1.21
CA ASN A 514 6.00 -2.22 0.41
C ASN A 514 7.32 -2.24 1.23
N ASP A 515 8.47 -2.28 0.55
CA ASP A 515 9.77 -2.52 1.19
C ASP A 515 10.38 -1.28 1.83
N GLY A 516 10.52 -0.20 1.08
CA GLY A 516 11.14 1.04 1.52
C GLY A 516 12.53 0.85 2.13
N ILE A 517 12.87 1.70 3.09
CA ILE A 517 14.12 1.59 3.87
C ILE A 517 14.02 0.44 4.89
N ILE A 518 12.85 0.22 5.48
CA ILE A 518 12.71 -0.70 6.63
C ILE A 518 12.79 -2.17 6.24
N ARG A 519 12.24 -2.59 5.09
CA ARG A 519 12.11 -4.01 4.72
C ARG A 519 13.08 -4.47 3.65
N THR A 520 13.63 -3.55 2.82
CA THR A 520 14.60 -3.93 1.77
C THR A 520 15.77 -4.77 2.32
N PRO A 521 16.36 -4.51 3.51
CA PRO A 521 17.43 -5.35 4.07
C PRO A 521 17.02 -6.79 4.40
N TYR A 522 15.73 -7.08 4.49
CA TYR A 522 15.19 -8.41 4.81
C TYR A 522 14.76 -9.23 3.59
N LEU A 523 14.85 -8.67 2.37
CA LEU A 523 14.41 -9.37 1.14
C LEU A 523 15.20 -10.65 0.89
N GLU A 524 16.52 -10.64 1.14
CA GLU A 524 17.35 -11.85 1.00
C GLU A 524 16.95 -12.96 1.97
N LYS A 525 16.54 -12.60 3.20
CA LYS A 525 15.99 -13.53 4.18
C LYS A 525 14.68 -14.17 3.69
N MET A 526 13.85 -13.40 3.00
CA MET A 526 12.55 -13.87 2.49
C MET A 526 12.68 -14.68 1.20
N PHE A 527 13.47 -14.21 0.24
CA PHE A 527 13.50 -14.77 -1.13
C PHE A 527 14.77 -15.57 -1.45
N GLY A 528 15.80 -15.45 -0.62
CA GLY A 528 17.12 -16.03 -0.88
C GLY A 528 17.95 -15.22 -1.89
N VAL A 529 19.25 -15.51 -1.92
CA VAL A 529 20.26 -14.79 -2.73
C VAL A 529 19.94 -14.82 -4.23
N GLU A 530 19.48 -15.97 -4.74
CA GLU A 530 19.23 -16.13 -6.18
C GLU A 530 18.12 -15.22 -6.71
N ILE A 531 17.01 -15.11 -5.98
CA ILE A 531 15.88 -14.25 -6.38
C ILE A 531 16.24 -12.77 -6.18
N CYS A 532 16.93 -12.42 -5.11
CA CYS A 532 17.41 -11.05 -4.90
C CYS A 532 18.42 -10.62 -5.99
N ARG A 533 19.20 -11.56 -6.54
CA ARG A 533 20.01 -11.30 -7.73
C ARG A 533 19.14 -10.98 -8.95
N LEU A 534 18.04 -11.70 -9.18
CA LEU A 534 17.10 -11.37 -10.26
C LEU A 534 16.45 -9.99 -10.04
N PHE A 535 16.10 -9.62 -8.81
CA PHE A 535 15.63 -8.27 -8.51
C PHE A 535 16.68 -7.21 -8.86
N THR A 536 17.94 -7.45 -8.54
CA THR A 536 19.05 -6.56 -8.91
C THR A 536 19.23 -6.47 -10.42
N GLU A 537 19.06 -7.58 -11.14
CA GLU A 537 19.12 -7.62 -12.59
C GLU A 537 17.96 -6.84 -13.22
N VAL A 538 16.73 -7.00 -12.71
CA VAL A 538 15.58 -6.15 -13.11
C VAL A 538 15.91 -4.68 -12.93
N LYS A 539 16.40 -4.28 -11.75
CA LYS A 539 16.81 -2.90 -11.48
C LYS A 539 17.82 -2.38 -12.51
N ASN A 540 18.86 -3.18 -12.80
CA ASN A 540 19.91 -2.81 -13.74
C ASN A 540 19.45 -2.75 -15.21
N ILE A 541 18.41 -3.50 -15.58
CA ILE A 541 17.80 -3.44 -16.92
C ILE A 541 17.12 -2.09 -17.11
N PHE A 542 16.37 -1.61 -16.13
CA PHE A 542 15.65 -0.34 -16.20
C PHE A 542 16.54 0.86 -15.86
N ASP A 543 17.44 0.71 -14.90
CA ASP A 543 18.21 1.80 -14.31
C ASP A 543 19.68 1.41 -14.07
N PRO A 544 20.47 1.28 -15.13
CA PRO A 544 21.86 0.81 -15.04
C PRO A 544 22.79 1.78 -14.28
N GLN A 545 22.41 3.05 -14.15
CA GLN A 545 23.16 4.04 -13.39
C GLN A 545 22.64 4.26 -11.96
N ASN A 546 21.59 3.54 -11.57
CA ASN A 546 20.96 3.65 -10.26
C ASN A 546 20.60 5.12 -9.91
N ILE A 547 19.92 5.81 -10.84
CA ILE A 547 19.45 7.19 -10.63
C ILE A 547 18.06 7.26 -10.00
N PHE A 548 17.25 6.19 -10.09
CA PHE A 548 15.90 6.16 -9.57
C PHE A 548 15.84 5.51 -8.19
N ASN A 549 15.50 6.28 -7.18
CA ASN A 549 15.21 5.88 -5.80
C ASN A 549 16.13 4.77 -5.24
N PRO A 550 17.45 4.97 -5.17
CA PRO A 550 18.42 3.96 -4.76
C PRO A 550 18.16 3.47 -3.33
N GLY A 551 18.54 2.21 -3.04
CA GLY A 551 18.45 1.60 -1.71
C GLY A 551 17.04 1.12 -1.32
N LYS A 552 16.09 1.11 -2.26
CA LYS A 552 14.75 0.52 -2.11
C LYS A 552 14.60 -0.64 -3.11
N LYS A 553 13.88 -1.69 -2.73
CA LYS A 553 13.71 -2.93 -3.52
C LYS A 553 14.99 -3.74 -3.73
N THR A 554 16.12 -3.08 -3.78
CA THR A 554 17.45 -3.69 -3.94
C THR A 554 18.48 -2.86 -3.18
N ALA A 555 19.61 -3.47 -2.82
CA ALA A 555 20.76 -2.80 -2.21
C ALA A 555 20.44 -2.01 -0.92
N GLY A 556 19.39 -2.38 -0.19
CA GLY A 556 19.12 -1.83 1.15
C GLY A 556 19.99 -2.49 2.22
N ASP A 557 20.34 -1.75 3.25
CA ASP A 557 21.18 -2.23 4.34
C ASP A 557 20.66 -1.79 5.73
N PHE A 558 21.13 -2.49 6.77
CA PHE A 558 20.79 -2.15 8.16
C PHE A 558 21.47 -0.87 8.66
N ALA A 559 22.55 -0.41 8.01
CA ALA A 559 23.20 0.85 8.35
C ALA A 559 22.30 2.02 8.00
N SER A 560 21.57 1.96 6.88
CA SER A 560 20.55 2.94 6.48
C SER A 560 19.43 3.05 7.50
N ILE A 561 18.93 1.92 8.04
CA ILE A 561 17.93 1.94 9.12
C ILE A 561 18.46 2.70 10.33
N ARG A 562 19.70 2.39 10.79
CA ARG A 562 20.31 3.06 11.95
C ARG A 562 20.58 4.54 11.71
N LYS A 563 20.98 4.89 10.48
CA LYS A 563 21.30 6.27 10.08
C LYS A 563 20.08 7.18 10.08
N TYR A 564 18.96 6.68 9.52
CA TYR A 564 17.80 7.50 9.20
C TYR A 564 16.65 7.39 10.19
N ILE A 565 16.68 6.44 11.13
CA ILE A 565 15.66 6.41 12.18
C ILE A 565 15.64 7.73 12.95
N ILE A 566 14.45 8.28 13.15
CA ILE A 566 14.28 9.56 13.84
C ILE A 566 14.88 9.47 15.23
N LYS A 567 15.80 10.37 15.51
CA LYS A 567 16.48 10.46 16.81
C LYS A 567 15.54 11.08 17.86
N PRO A 568 15.68 10.71 19.13
CA PRO A 568 15.04 11.42 20.23
C PRO A 568 15.45 12.92 20.19
N ASN A 569 14.47 13.80 20.46
CA ASN A 569 14.74 15.23 20.64
C ASN A 569 15.47 15.47 21.96
#